data_41f16efbce20e6ede481740bc2967932
#
_entry.id   41f16efbce20e6ede481740bc2967932
#
_cell.length_a   1.000
_cell.length_b   1.000
_cell.length_c   1.000
_cell.angle_alpha   90.00
_cell.angle_beta   90.00
_cell.angle_gamma   90.00
#
_symmetry.space_group_name_H-M   'P 1'
#
loop_
_entity.id
_entity.type
_entity.pdbx_description
1 polymer ?
#
loop_
_entity_poly.entity_id
_entity_poly.type
_entity_poly.pdbx_seq_one_letter_code
_entity_poly.pdbx_strand_id
1 'polypeptide(L)'
;MARIAGVDLPPAKRAEVGLTYIYGVGRTRSRSLLYRAGIDFDKKVRDLTEDEVNRVRQILEDEGAVEGDLRKEISMNIKRHIEMGSYRGLRHRRGLPVRGQRTHTNARTRKGPRRGTIANKKKATSKT
;
A
#
# COMPACT_ATOMS: atom_id res chain seq x y z
N MET A 1 1.36 -5.74 22.93
CA MET A 1 1.65 -5.36 21.52
C MET A 1 0.71 -4.25 21.13
N ALA A 2 1.24 -3.14 20.60
CA ALA A 2 0.39 -2.03 20.18
C ALA A 2 -0.33 -2.40 18.87
N ARG A 3 -1.66 -2.43 18.91
CA ARG A 3 -2.51 -2.69 17.74
C ARG A 3 -3.33 -1.43 17.43
N ILE A 4 -3.18 -0.90 16.21
CA ILE A 4 -3.85 0.33 15.77
C ILE A 4 -4.53 0.05 14.42
N ALA A 5 -5.77 0.48 14.24
CA ALA A 5 -6.59 0.24 13.04
C ALA A 5 -6.60 -1.24 12.58
N GLY A 6 -6.57 -2.18 13.54
CA GLY A 6 -6.54 -3.60 13.25
C GLY A 6 -5.17 -4.18 12.86
N VAL A 7 -4.11 -3.34 12.79
CA VAL A 7 -2.76 -3.75 12.40
C VAL A 7 -1.86 -3.85 13.64
N ASP A 8 -1.14 -4.96 13.78
CA ASP A 8 -0.14 -5.16 14.82
C ASP A 8 1.16 -4.46 14.41
N LEU A 9 1.60 -3.52 15.25
CA LEU A 9 2.80 -2.75 14.97
C LEU A 9 4.06 -3.50 15.43
N PRO A 10 5.16 -3.46 14.65
CA PRO A 10 6.41 -4.12 15.00
C PRO A 10 7.05 -3.46 16.23
N PRO A 11 7.24 -4.21 17.35
CA PRO A 11 7.66 -3.64 18.63
C PRO A 11 9.09 -3.07 18.62
N ALA A 12 9.96 -3.61 17.80
CA ALA A 12 11.36 -3.21 17.72
C ALA A 12 11.61 -1.91 16.93
N LYS A 13 10.61 -1.45 16.14
CA LYS A 13 10.72 -0.26 15.30
C LYS A 13 10.39 1.01 16.10
N ARG A 14 10.91 2.17 15.62
CA ARG A 14 10.49 3.48 16.12
C ARG A 14 9.04 3.74 15.79
N ALA A 15 8.33 4.53 16.59
CA ALA A 15 6.92 4.85 16.38
C ALA A 15 6.66 5.44 14.99
N GLU A 16 7.53 6.35 14.53
CA GLU A 16 7.47 6.91 13.17
C GLU A 16 7.42 5.83 12.09
N VAL A 17 8.28 4.83 12.20
CA VAL A 17 8.35 3.74 11.21
C VAL A 17 7.26 2.71 11.44
N GLY A 18 6.94 2.42 12.70
CA GLY A 18 5.88 1.47 13.06
C GLY A 18 4.52 1.85 12.49
N LEU A 19 4.13 3.13 12.57
CA LEU A 19 2.87 3.62 12.02
C LEU A 19 2.78 3.51 10.49
N THR A 20 3.90 3.50 9.77
CA THR A 20 3.87 3.32 8.30
C THR A 20 3.46 1.91 7.84
N TYR A 21 3.33 0.95 8.76
CA TYR A 21 2.77 -0.37 8.45
C TYR A 21 1.26 -0.33 8.25
N ILE A 22 0.61 0.73 8.72
CA ILE A 22 -0.83 0.96 8.49
C ILE A 22 -1.02 1.49 7.07
N TYR A 23 -1.87 0.81 6.28
CA TYR A 23 -2.16 1.26 4.92
C TYR A 23 -2.87 2.63 4.93
N GLY A 24 -2.28 3.59 4.22
CA GLY A 24 -2.73 4.99 4.21
C GLY A 24 -1.92 5.91 5.11
N VAL A 25 -1.00 5.37 5.91
CA VAL A 25 -0.10 6.16 6.75
C VAL A 25 1.32 6.11 6.18
N GLY A 26 1.74 7.17 5.52
CA GLY A 26 3.13 7.37 5.08
C GLY A 26 3.96 8.07 6.17
N ARG A 27 5.26 8.26 5.93
CA ARG A 27 6.17 8.90 6.91
C ARG A 27 5.72 10.30 7.32
N THR A 28 5.27 11.12 6.38
CA THR A 28 4.80 12.48 6.66
C THR A 28 3.56 12.46 7.55
N ARG A 29 2.57 11.62 7.23
CA ARG A 29 1.36 11.47 8.05
C ARG A 29 1.71 10.91 9.43
N SER A 30 2.59 9.91 9.50
CA SER A 30 3.07 9.34 10.78
C SER A 30 3.67 10.41 11.69
N ARG A 31 4.54 11.28 11.16
CA ARG A 31 5.11 12.40 11.93
C ARG A 31 4.06 13.39 12.40
N SER A 32 3.11 13.74 11.54
CA SER A 32 2.00 14.62 11.90
C SER A 32 1.16 14.04 13.05
N LEU A 33 0.82 12.75 12.97
CA LEU A 33 0.08 12.04 14.02
C LEU A 33 0.82 12.04 15.36
N LEU A 34 2.11 11.68 15.33
CA LEU A 34 2.93 11.65 16.56
C LEU A 34 3.11 13.05 17.17
N TYR A 35 3.33 14.07 16.34
CA TYR A 35 3.43 15.46 16.79
C TYR A 35 2.14 15.90 17.49
N ARG A 36 0.98 15.64 16.92
CA ARG A 36 -0.33 15.97 17.49
C ARG A 36 -0.64 15.16 18.76
N ALA A 37 -0.16 13.93 18.81
CA ALA A 37 -0.29 13.07 20.01
C ALA A 37 0.70 13.42 21.12
N GLY A 38 1.69 14.31 20.86
CA GLY A 38 2.75 14.67 21.80
C GLY A 38 3.70 13.51 22.10
N ILE A 39 4.03 12.70 21.09
CA ILE A 39 4.88 11.51 21.22
C ILE A 39 6.17 11.73 20.43
N ASP A 40 7.30 11.35 21.06
CA ASP A 40 8.60 11.42 20.41
C ASP A 40 8.68 10.40 19.24
N PHE A 41 9.20 10.87 18.10
CA PHE A 41 9.33 10.08 16.87
C PHE A 41 10.26 8.88 17.02
N ASP A 42 11.29 9.00 17.83
CA ASP A 42 12.32 7.98 18.05
C ASP A 42 11.92 6.94 19.10
N LYS A 43 10.85 7.19 19.87
CA LYS A 43 10.31 6.25 20.85
C LYS A 43 9.96 4.92 20.16
N LYS A 44 10.36 3.78 20.74
CA LYS A 44 10.02 2.48 20.16
C LYS A 44 8.56 2.12 20.38
N VAL A 45 7.99 1.37 19.45
CA VAL A 45 6.58 0.94 19.54
C VAL A 45 6.29 0.16 20.83
N ARG A 46 7.23 -0.65 21.32
CA ARG A 46 7.10 -1.40 22.59
C ARG A 46 7.01 -0.51 23.83
N ASP A 47 7.58 0.69 23.77
CA ASP A 47 7.70 1.63 24.88
C ASP A 47 6.53 2.63 24.90
N LEU A 48 5.58 2.51 23.95
CA LEU A 48 4.35 3.32 23.92
C LEU A 48 3.42 2.90 25.06
N THR A 49 2.87 3.89 25.78
CA THR A 49 1.83 3.66 26.79
C THR A 49 0.48 3.44 26.11
N GLU A 50 -0.46 2.83 26.83
CA GLU A 50 -1.83 2.65 26.31
C GLU A 50 -2.54 3.97 26.01
N ASP A 51 -2.30 5.00 26.85
CA ASP A 51 -2.85 6.34 26.63
C ASP A 51 -2.32 6.99 25.36
N GLU A 52 -1.02 6.81 25.07
CA GLU A 52 -0.42 7.29 23.83
C GLU A 52 -1.01 6.58 22.61
N VAL A 53 -1.17 5.26 22.68
CA VAL A 53 -1.80 4.46 21.62
C VAL A 53 -3.25 4.90 21.38
N ASN A 54 -4.01 5.16 22.45
CA ASN A 54 -5.40 5.62 22.35
C ASN A 54 -5.49 7.03 21.72
N ARG A 55 -4.60 7.95 22.10
CA ARG A 55 -4.53 9.28 21.46
C ARG A 55 -4.26 9.17 19.96
N VAL A 56 -3.30 8.31 19.57
CA VAL A 56 -3.01 8.08 18.14
C VAL A 56 -4.21 7.48 17.40
N ARG A 57 -4.96 6.56 18.04
CA ARG A 57 -6.19 5.99 17.45
C ARG A 57 -7.24 7.07 17.21
N GLN A 58 -7.54 7.90 18.19
CA GLN A 58 -8.52 8.97 18.07
C GLN A 58 -8.16 9.93 16.93
N ILE A 59 -6.91 10.41 16.91
CA ILE A 59 -6.46 11.32 15.85
C ILE A 59 -6.55 10.65 14.46
N LEU A 60 -6.26 9.35 14.37
CA LEU A 60 -6.31 8.61 13.13
C LEU A 60 -7.74 8.44 12.61
N GLU A 61 -8.70 8.20 13.51
CA GLU A 61 -10.13 8.13 13.19
C GLU A 61 -10.67 9.48 12.71
N ASP A 62 -10.27 10.58 13.35
CA ASP A 62 -10.66 11.94 12.96
C ASP A 62 -10.09 12.38 11.61
N GLU A 63 -8.86 11.95 11.27
CA GLU A 63 -8.18 12.35 10.03
C GLU A 63 -8.69 11.66 8.77
N GLY A 64 -9.46 10.59 8.89
CA GLY A 64 -10.08 9.90 7.76
C GLY A 64 -9.61 8.47 7.54
N ALA A 65 -10.13 7.87 6.49
CA ALA A 65 -10.03 6.46 6.18
C ALA A 65 -8.60 5.92 6.14
N VAL A 66 -8.41 4.77 6.76
CA VAL A 66 -7.17 3.97 6.72
C VAL A 66 -7.55 2.50 6.48
N GLU A 67 -6.57 1.68 6.17
CA GLU A 67 -6.72 0.22 6.00
C GLU A 67 -7.94 -0.19 5.15
N GLY A 68 -8.91 -0.85 5.74
CA GLY A 68 -10.08 -1.41 5.06
C GLY A 68 -10.93 -0.36 4.36
N ASP A 69 -11.21 0.74 5.04
CA ASP A 69 -12.04 1.82 4.52
C ASP A 69 -11.38 2.53 3.35
N LEU A 70 -10.08 2.82 3.45
CA LEU A 70 -9.32 3.40 2.34
C LEU A 70 -9.23 2.45 1.14
N ARG A 71 -9.02 1.15 1.39
CA ARG A 71 -9.01 0.13 0.30
C ARG A 71 -10.36 0.05 -0.40
N LYS A 72 -11.46 0.09 0.37
CA LYS A 72 -12.83 0.10 -0.14
C LYS A 72 -13.08 1.35 -0.99
N GLU A 73 -12.71 2.52 -0.50
CA GLU A 73 -12.86 3.78 -1.23
C GLU A 73 -12.10 3.75 -2.56
N ILE A 74 -10.82 3.33 -2.54
CA ILE A 74 -10.02 3.21 -3.77
C ILE A 74 -10.65 2.24 -4.75
N SER A 75 -11.11 1.08 -4.27
CA SER A 75 -11.77 0.06 -5.09
C SER A 75 -13.05 0.59 -5.73
N MET A 76 -13.88 1.29 -4.96
CA MET A 76 -15.10 1.92 -5.46
C MET A 76 -14.80 3.01 -6.50
N ASN A 77 -13.78 3.82 -6.29
CA ASN A 77 -13.37 4.84 -7.24
C ASN A 77 -12.90 4.22 -8.58
N ILE A 78 -12.14 3.12 -8.52
CA ILE A 78 -11.72 2.38 -9.72
C ILE A 78 -12.95 1.78 -10.42
N LYS A 79 -13.86 1.15 -9.67
CA LYS A 79 -15.09 0.56 -10.19
C LYS A 79 -15.94 1.60 -10.90
N ARG A 80 -16.14 2.77 -10.30
CA ARG A 80 -16.84 3.90 -10.90
C ARG A 80 -16.25 4.31 -12.26
N HIS A 81 -14.91 4.42 -12.36
CA HIS A 81 -14.26 4.73 -13.64
C HIS A 81 -14.48 3.65 -14.70
N ILE A 82 -14.53 2.38 -14.29
CA ILE A 82 -14.79 1.25 -15.21
C ILE A 82 -16.26 1.28 -15.71
N GLU A 83 -17.21 1.52 -14.82
CA GLU A 83 -18.64 1.59 -15.14
C GLU A 83 -18.98 2.76 -16.06
N MET A 84 -18.37 3.92 -15.81
CA MET A 84 -18.49 5.09 -16.69
C MET A 84 -17.87 4.90 -18.08
N GLY A 85 -17.17 3.81 -18.35
CA GLY A 85 -16.50 3.57 -19.63
C GLY A 85 -15.36 4.55 -19.95
N SER A 86 -14.85 5.28 -18.95
CA SER A 86 -13.79 6.27 -19.13
C SER A 86 -12.49 5.63 -19.63
N TYR A 87 -11.61 6.41 -20.28
CA TYR A 87 -10.30 5.93 -20.72
C TYR A 87 -9.49 5.32 -19.55
N ARG A 88 -9.52 5.97 -18.37
CA ARG A 88 -8.89 5.43 -17.16
C ARG A 88 -9.49 4.09 -16.75
N GLY A 89 -10.81 3.95 -16.82
CA GLY A 89 -11.51 2.71 -16.52
C GLY A 89 -11.14 1.57 -17.48
N LEU A 90 -11.05 1.85 -18.77
CA LEU A 90 -10.58 0.88 -19.77
C LEU A 90 -9.13 0.44 -19.49
N ARG A 91 -8.26 1.36 -19.09
CA ARG A 91 -6.87 1.04 -18.71
C ARG A 91 -6.82 0.15 -17.46
N HIS A 92 -7.66 0.44 -16.45
CA HIS A 92 -7.78 -0.40 -15.26
C HIS A 92 -8.26 -1.81 -15.61
N ARG A 93 -9.31 -1.94 -16.44
CA ARG A 93 -9.85 -3.22 -16.90
C ARG A 93 -8.81 -4.07 -17.63
N ARG A 94 -7.95 -3.45 -18.45
CA ARG A 94 -6.90 -4.11 -19.21
C ARG A 94 -5.62 -4.37 -18.43
N GLY A 95 -5.52 -3.96 -17.17
CA GLY A 95 -4.29 -4.08 -16.38
C GLY A 95 -3.12 -3.26 -16.92
N LEU A 96 -3.40 -2.14 -17.59
CA LEU A 96 -2.39 -1.29 -18.21
C LEU A 96 -2.14 -0.02 -17.38
N PRO A 97 -0.99 0.66 -17.56
CA PRO A 97 -0.74 1.96 -16.93
C PRO A 97 -1.83 2.97 -17.24
N VAL A 98 -2.27 3.74 -16.23
CA VAL A 98 -3.42 4.63 -16.30
C VAL A 98 -3.02 6.09 -16.52
N ARG A 99 -1.77 6.45 -16.19
CA ARG A 99 -1.25 7.82 -16.20
C ARG A 99 -0.43 8.16 -17.45
N GLY A 100 -0.71 7.54 -18.59
CA GLY A 100 -0.02 7.84 -19.85
C GLY A 100 1.41 7.31 -19.96
N GLN A 101 1.85 6.42 -19.06
CA GLN A 101 3.18 5.85 -19.15
C GLN A 101 3.34 5.01 -20.41
N ARG A 102 4.56 5.04 -20.95
CA ARG A 102 4.95 4.26 -22.12
C ARG A 102 4.80 2.76 -21.86
N THR A 103 4.17 2.02 -22.77
CA THR A 103 3.85 0.60 -22.59
C THR A 103 4.72 -0.33 -23.43
N HIS A 104 5.43 0.19 -24.43
CA HIS A 104 6.24 -0.63 -25.34
C HIS A 104 7.44 -1.26 -24.63
N THR A 105 8.12 -0.52 -23.77
CA THR A 105 9.37 -0.97 -23.12
C THR A 105 9.14 -1.51 -21.71
N ASN A 106 8.76 -0.65 -20.78
CA ASN A 106 8.66 -0.95 -19.34
C ASN A 106 7.20 -1.24 -18.93
N ALA A 107 6.64 -0.58 -17.96
CA ALA A 107 5.31 -0.81 -17.43
C ALA A 107 5.13 -2.19 -16.74
N ARG A 108 6.21 -2.73 -16.19
CA ARG A 108 6.20 -4.06 -15.55
C ARG A 108 5.37 -4.12 -14.29
N THR A 109 5.27 -3.04 -13.54
CA THR A 109 4.43 -2.96 -12.32
C THR A 109 2.98 -3.35 -12.60
N ARG A 110 2.44 -2.92 -13.75
CA ARG A 110 1.05 -3.23 -14.12
C ARG A 110 0.92 -4.51 -14.95
N LYS A 111 1.87 -4.77 -15.85
CA LYS A 111 1.87 -5.95 -16.73
C LYS A 111 2.39 -7.22 -16.05
N GLY A 112 3.06 -7.07 -14.90
CA GLY A 112 3.74 -8.18 -14.23
C GLY A 112 5.11 -8.52 -14.85
N PRO A 113 5.82 -9.49 -14.28
CA PRO A 113 7.12 -9.93 -14.77
C PRO A 113 7.01 -10.39 -16.22
N ARG A 114 8.11 -10.29 -16.96
CA ARG A 114 8.17 -10.86 -18.32
C ARG A 114 8.02 -12.38 -18.21
N ARG A 115 7.11 -12.94 -18.95
CA ARG A 115 7.12 -14.39 -19.19
C ARG A 115 8.45 -14.70 -19.83
N GLY A 116 9.28 -15.51 -19.18
CA GLY A 116 10.54 -15.97 -19.75
C GLY A 116 10.24 -16.57 -21.13
N THR A 117 10.82 -16.00 -22.15
CA THR A 117 10.86 -16.68 -23.44
C THR A 117 11.55 -18.01 -23.15
N ILE A 118 10.89 -19.12 -23.40
CA ILE A 118 11.54 -20.44 -23.38
C ILE A 118 12.53 -20.38 -24.55
N ALA A 119 13.72 -19.83 -24.27
CA ALA A 119 14.80 -19.82 -25.24
C ALA A 119 15.22 -21.29 -25.41
N ASN A 120 15.00 -21.78 -26.58
CA ASN A 120 15.57 -23.04 -27.06
C ASN A 120 15.35 -24.26 -26.15
N LYS A 121 14.12 -24.76 -26.12
CA LYS A 121 13.94 -26.19 -25.94
C LYS A 121 14.64 -26.84 -27.14
N LYS A 122 15.92 -27.18 -27.01
CA LYS A 122 16.60 -28.04 -28.00
C LYS A 122 15.67 -29.22 -28.23
N LYS A 123 15.10 -29.31 -29.44
CA LYS A 123 14.41 -30.53 -29.89
C LYS A 123 15.38 -31.67 -29.60
N ALA A 124 14.99 -32.55 -28.65
CA ALA A 124 15.72 -33.79 -28.49
C ALA A 124 15.75 -34.46 -29.84
N THR A 125 16.92 -34.53 -30.45
CA THR A 125 17.15 -35.36 -31.66
C THR A 125 16.75 -36.76 -31.25
N SER A 126 15.66 -37.26 -31.84
CA SER A 126 15.31 -38.68 -31.76
C SER A 126 16.51 -39.46 -32.30
N LYS A 127 17.19 -40.18 -31.41
CA LYS A 127 18.15 -41.20 -31.83
C LYS A 127 17.34 -42.31 -32.50
N THR A 128 17.53 -42.43 -33.80
CA THR A 128 17.18 -43.62 -34.54
C THR A 128 18.14 -44.74 -34.19
#